data_36a5ae29620f43c4d878477fc2806622
#
_entry.id   36a5ae29620f43c4d878477fc2806622
#
_cell.length_a   1.000
_cell.length_b   1.000
_cell.length_c   1.000
_cell.angle_alpha   90.00
_cell.angle_beta   90.00
_cell.angle_gamma   90.00
#
_symmetry.space_group_name_H-M   'P 1'
#
loop_
_entity.id
_entity.type
_entity.pdbx_description
1 polymer ?
#
loop_
_entity_poly.entity_id
_entity_poly.type
_entity_poly.pdbx_seq_one_letter_code
_entity_poly.pdbx_strand_id
1 'polypeptide(L)'
;MIRKPTKAAVSQARRRSPEAGEEGVAPASNRTKRAAERRAAIVDAAMEEFIARGFAATRLDDIAKRAGVAKGTIYLHFKDKESMFEELVRTVIVPVVVRLNALPPPTGSVRDLVEAFASNFLREVIGTRRGDLVRLIVAEGPRFPSVSDFYYREVVSRGMTGMRALIELGIARGEIREKNLARYPQILVAPAILAVIWQSLFARHAPLDAQEMLRVHLDLIFGERRTT
;
A
#
# COMPACT_ATOMS: atom_id res chain seq x y z
N MET A 1 -97.97 -17.28 18.09
CA MET A 1 -97.41 -17.72 19.38
C MET A 1 -95.94 -17.50 19.31
N ILE A 2 -95.41 -16.39 19.86
CA ILE A 2 -94.70 -16.32 21.12
C ILE A 2 -93.42 -17.20 21.07
N ARG A 3 -92.22 -16.59 20.91
CA ARG A 3 -91.32 -16.05 21.92
C ARG A 3 -90.05 -15.47 21.37
N LYS A 4 -89.76 -14.24 21.73
CA LYS A 4 -88.36 -13.73 21.92
C LYS A 4 -87.76 -14.42 23.16
N PRO A 5 -86.51 -14.22 23.53
CA PRO A 5 -85.40 -13.36 23.08
C PRO A 5 -84.07 -14.16 23.04
N THR A 6 -82.89 -13.60 22.80
CA THR A 6 -82.00 -12.96 23.76
C THR A 6 -80.69 -12.46 23.08
N LYS A 7 -80.22 -11.29 23.57
CA LYS A 7 -78.92 -10.67 23.24
C LYS A 7 -77.77 -11.54 23.69
N ALA A 8 -76.72 -11.61 22.86
CA ALA A 8 -75.35 -11.82 23.33
C ALA A 8 -74.37 -11.08 22.45
N ALA A 9 -73.75 -10.11 23.00
CA ALA A 9 -72.45 -9.49 22.93
C ALA A 9 -71.59 -9.69 21.64
N VAL A 10 -71.42 -8.57 20.92
CA VAL A 10 -70.35 -8.37 19.94
C VAL A 10 -69.07 -8.12 20.71
N SER A 11 -68.13 -9.10 20.64
CA SER A 11 -66.73 -8.92 21.07
C SER A 11 -65.91 -8.48 19.88
N GLN A 12 -65.43 -7.25 19.90
CA GLN A 12 -64.47 -6.71 18.99
C GLN A 12 -63.11 -7.37 19.22
N ALA A 13 -62.73 -8.31 18.39
CA ALA A 13 -61.35 -8.76 18.30
C ALA A 13 -60.55 -7.74 17.48
N ARG A 14 -59.81 -6.86 18.17
CA ARG A 14 -58.74 -6.04 17.61
C ARG A 14 -57.67 -6.97 17.03
N ARG A 15 -57.54 -7.01 15.74
CA ARG A 15 -56.37 -7.58 15.04
C ARG A 15 -55.16 -6.69 15.32
N ARG A 16 -54.26 -7.16 16.18
CA ARG A 16 -52.91 -6.61 16.33
C ARG A 16 -52.12 -7.05 15.09
N SER A 17 -51.69 -6.11 14.30
CA SER A 17 -50.62 -6.30 13.30
C SER A 17 -49.31 -6.62 14.03
N PRO A 18 -48.50 -7.59 13.57
CA PRO A 18 -47.17 -7.73 14.10
C PRO A 18 -46.31 -6.58 13.60
N GLU A 19 -45.83 -5.77 14.51
CA GLU A 19 -44.74 -4.84 14.26
C GLU A 19 -43.51 -5.65 13.72
N ALA A 20 -43.11 -5.29 12.54
CA ALA A 20 -41.83 -5.76 11.97
C ALA A 20 -40.73 -5.30 12.90
N GLY A 21 -40.12 -6.26 13.60
CA GLY A 21 -38.95 -6.03 14.41
C GLY A 21 -37.82 -5.55 13.49
N GLU A 22 -37.32 -4.36 13.75
CA GLU A 22 -36.07 -3.90 13.23
C GLU A 22 -34.96 -4.88 13.67
N GLU A 23 -34.54 -5.74 12.77
CA GLU A 23 -33.34 -6.57 12.97
C GLU A 23 -32.14 -5.62 13.04
N GLY A 24 -31.64 -5.42 14.24
CA GLY A 24 -30.44 -4.67 14.56
C GLY A 24 -29.21 -5.32 13.93
N VAL A 25 -28.76 -4.78 12.80
CA VAL A 25 -27.47 -5.11 12.11
C VAL A 25 -26.30 -4.49 12.89
N ALA A 26 -26.20 -4.62 14.18
CA ALA A 26 -25.20 -3.92 14.97
C ALA A 26 -24.03 -4.74 15.59
N PRO A 27 -24.01 -6.05 15.77
CA PRO A 27 -22.85 -6.70 16.38
C PRO A 27 -21.75 -7.12 15.40
N ALA A 28 -22.05 -7.41 14.14
CA ALA A 28 -21.04 -7.84 13.16
C ALA A 28 -20.06 -6.72 12.75
N SER A 29 -20.55 -5.50 12.56
CA SER A 29 -19.77 -4.32 12.19
C SER A 29 -18.69 -3.95 13.23
N ASN A 30 -19.01 -3.97 14.51
CA ASN A 30 -18.10 -3.58 15.58
C ASN A 30 -17.00 -4.63 15.82
N ARG A 31 -17.29 -5.92 15.64
CA ARG A 31 -16.33 -7.02 15.77
C ARG A 31 -15.32 -6.99 14.61
N THR A 32 -15.80 -6.76 13.40
CA THR A 32 -14.96 -6.66 12.20
C THR A 32 -14.05 -5.44 12.29
N LYS A 33 -14.56 -4.28 12.74
CA LYS A 33 -13.77 -3.07 12.93
C LYS A 33 -12.65 -3.27 13.95
N ARG A 34 -12.95 -3.85 15.11
CA ARG A 34 -11.95 -4.15 16.14
C ARG A 34 -10.89 -5.16 15.65
N ALA A 35 -11.26 -6.12 14.81
CA ALA A 35 -10.30 -7.05 14.21
C ALA A 35 -9.36 -6.35 13.23
N ALA A 36 -9.89 -5.44 12.39
CA ALA A 36 -9.09 -4.63 11.48
C ALA A 36 -8.14 -3.68 12.23
N GLU A 37 -8.62 -2.99 13.26
CA GLU A 37 -7.80 -2.11 14.11
C GLU A 37 -6.65 -2.89 14.79
N ARG A 38 -6.95 -4.09 15.30
CA ARG A 38 -5.93 -4.96 15.90
C ARG A 38 -4.89 -5.41 14.87
N ARG A 39 -5.35 -5.79 13.65
CA ARG A 39 -4.43 -6.15 12.55
C ARG A 39 -3.53 -4.99 12.17
N ALA A 40 -4.07 -3.78 12.05
CA ALA A 40 -3.29 -2.57 11.77
C ALA A 40 -2.25 -2.32 12.87
N ALA A 41 -2.60 -2.42 14.14
CA ALA A 41 -1.68 -2.26 15.26
C ALA A 41 -0.53 -3.30 15.23
N ILE A 42 -0.82 -4.55 14.85
CA ILE A 42 0.22 -5.59 14.70
C ILE A 42 1.16 -5.25 13.54
N VAL A 43 0.64 -4.80 12.38
CA VAL A 43 1.45 -4.40 11.22
C VAL A 43 2.33 -3.19 11.55
N ASP A 44 1.80 -2.22 12.28
CA ASP A 44 2.58 -1.06 12.75
C ASP A 44 3.72 -1.46 13.69
N ALA A 45 3.43 -2.31 14.68
CA ALA A 45 4.43 -2.84 15.59
C ALA A 45 5.51 -3.66 14.87
N ALA A 46 5.11 -4.45 13.87
CA ALA A 46 6.04 -5.21 13.03
C ALA A 46 6.98 -4.28 12.25
N MET A 47 6.44 -3.20 11.66
CA MET A 47 7.23 -2.19 10.96
C MET A 47 8.31 -1.61 11.87
N GLU A 48 7.94 -1.23 13.10
CA GLU A 48 8.87 -0.66 14.07
C GLU A 48 9.96 -1.65 14.50
N GLU A 49 9.60 -2.91 14.77
CA GLU A 49 10.56 -3.93 15.15
C GLU A 49 11.53 -4.25 14.01
N PHE A 50 11.04 -4.40 12.79
CA PHE A 50 11.89 -4.64 11.62
C PHE A 50 12.84 -3.48 11.34
N ILE A 51 12.39 -2.23 11.45
CA ILE A 51 13.24 -1.05 11.25
C ILE A 51 14.29 -0.95 12.36
N ALA A 52 13.92 -1.20 13.62
CA ALA A 52 14.81 -1.03 14.77
C ALA A 52 15.89 -2.13 14.87
N ARG A 53 15.56 -3.36 14.49
CA ARG A 53 16.41 -4.55 14.74
C ARG A 53 16.88 -5.27 13.48
N GLY A 54 16.35 -4.91 12.31
CA GLY A 54 16.54 -5.66 11.08
C GLY A 54 15.67 -6.91 11.03
N PHE A 55 15.60 -7.53 9.85
CA PHE A 55 14.80 -8.74 9.63
C PHE A 55 15.34 -9.93 10.44
N ALA A 56 16.67 -10.09 10.48
CA ALA A 56 17.31 -11.23 11.15
C ALA A 56 16.97 -11.33 12.64
N ALA A 57 17.09 -10.23 13.37
CA ALA A 57 16.96 -10.20 14.84
C ALA A 57 15.50 -10.07 15.31
N THR A 58 14.56 -9.70 14.45
CA THR A 58 13.15 -9.57 14.80
C THR A 58 12.50 -10.93 15.09
N ARG A 59 11.68 -10.99 16.15
CA ARG A 59 10.88 -12.13 16.55
C ARG A 59 9.40 -11.75 16.62
N LEU A 60 8.50 -12.68 16.29
CA LEU A 60 7.04 -12.45 16.41
C LEU A 60 6.62 -12.15 17.85
N ASP A 61 7.32 -12.71 18.85
CA ASP A 61 7.07 -12.43 20.27
C ASP A 61 7.32 -10.97 20.63
N ASP A 62 8.38 -10.37 20.08
CA ASP A 62 8.69 -8.95 20.29
C ASP A 62 7.65 -8.05 19.65
N ILE A 63 7.20 -8.42 18.44
CA ILE A 63 6.10 -7.73 17.75
C ILE A 63 4.80 -7.82 18.56
N ALA A 64 4.45 -9.01 19.10
CA ALA A 64 3.27 -9.18 19.94
C ALA A 64 3.30 -8.28 21.17
N LYS A 65 4.45 -8.25 21.85
CA LYS A 65 4.68 -7.40 23.03
C LYS A 65 4.53 -5.91 22.68
N ARG A 66 5.10 -5.46 21.57
CA ARG A 66 5.00 -4.08 21.10
C ARG A 66 3.58 -3.71 20.71
N ALA A 67 2.86 -4.60 20.04
CA ALA A 67 1.47 -4.40 19.64
C ALA A 67 0.46 -4.49 20.81
N GLY A 68 0.91 -4.85 22.01
CA GLY A 68 0.03 -5.03 23.16
C GLY A 68 -0.95 -6.20 23.03
N VAL A 69 -0.58 -7.25 22.26
CA VAL A 69 -1.40 -8.45 22.06
C VAL A 69 -0.77 -9.67 22.69
N ALA A 70 -1.59 -10.66 23.06
CA ALA A 70 -1.09 -11.93 23.56
C ALA A 70 -0.29 -12.65 22.47
N LYS A 71 0.80 -13.37 22.87
CA LYS A 71 1.63 -14.19 21.97
C LYS A 71 0.77 -15.11 21.08
N GLY A 72 -0.21 -15.81 21.63
CA GLY A 72 -1.11 -16.67 20.87
C GLY A 72 -1.88 -15.93 19.79
N THR A 73 -2.20 -14.66 19.99
CA THR A 73 -2.94 -13.85 19.00
C THR A 73 -2.12 -13.62 17.74
N ILE A 74 -0.82 -13.36 17.84
CA ILE A 74 0.00 -13.13 16.65
C ILE A 74 0.19 -14.42 15.84
N TYR A 75 0.37 -15.56 16.51
CA TYR A 75 0.51 -16.87 15.85
C TYR A 75 -0.78 -17.40 15.22
N LEU A 76 -1.95 -16.85 15.58
CA LEU A 76 -3.20 -17.10 14.86
C LEU A 76 -3.24 -16.45 13.47
N HIS A 77 -2.47 -15.36 13.28
CA HIS A 77 -2.47 -14.57 12.04
C HIS A 77 -1.22 -14.81 11.18
N PHE A 78 -0.08 -15.11 11.82
CA PHE A 78 1.22 -15.20 11.16
C PHE A 78 2.00 -16.41 11.69
N LYS A 79 2.30 -17.35 10.80
CA LYS A 79 3.04 -18.57 11.15
C LYS A 79 4.51 -18.31 11.48
N ASP A 80 5.11 -17.29 10.83
CA ASP A 80 6.51 -16.94 10.89
C ASP A 80 6.72 -15.45 10.63
N LYS A 81 7.94 -14.96 10.78
CA LYS A 81 8.29 -13.56 10.52
C LYS A 81 8.29 -13.22 9.03
N GLU A 82 8.50 -14.19 8.16
CA GLU A 82 8.40 -14.06 6.71
C GLU A 82 6.97 -13.69 6.30
N SER A 83 5.96 -14.42 6.79
CA SER A 83 4.55 -14.12 6.51
C SER A 83 4.11 -12.77 7.10
N MET A 84 4.67 -12.35 8.23
CA MET A 84 4.46 -11.02 8.78
C MET A 84 5.08 -9.93 7.88
N PHE A 85 6.30 -10.16 7.39
CA PHE A 85 6.97 -9.23 6.49
C PHE A 85 6.22 -9.10 5.14
N GLU A 86 5.74 -10.22 4.60
CA GLU A 86 4.90 -10.21 3.40
C GLU A 86 3.64 -9.35 3.59
N GLU A 87 2.97 -9.48 4.73
CA GLU A 87 1.80 -8.67 5.04
C GLU A 87 2.16 -7.18 5.17
N LEU A 88 3.28 -6.88 5.79
CA LEU A 88 3.79 -5.51 5.88
C LEU A 88 4.01 -4.89 4.50
N VAL A 89 4.68 -5.61 3.59
CA VAL A 89 4.89 -5.16 2.21
C VAL A 89 3.56 -4.99 1.47
N ARG A 90 2.63 -5.94 1.61
CA ARG A 90 1.30 -5.84 0.98
C ARG A 90 0.52 -4.62 1.45
N THR A 91 0.62 -4.31 2.74
CA THR A 91 -0.14 -3.21 3.35
C THR A 91 0.49 -1.84 3.05
N VAL A 92 1.83 -1.76 3.07
CA VAL A 92 2.54 -0.47 3.06
C VAL A 92 3.05 -0.08 1.67
N ILE A 93 3.57 -1.03 0.89
CA ILE A 93 4.24 -0.75 -0.39
C ILE A 93 3.37 -1.09 -1.60
N VAL A 94 2.72 -2.24 -1.63
CA VAL A 94 1.92 -2.68 -2.78
C VAL A 94 0.87 -1.64 -3.23
N PRO A 95 0.17 -0.91 -2.34
CA PRO A 95 -0.79 0.10 -2.75
C PRO A 95 -0.18 1.23 -3.60
N VAL A 96 1.10 1.56 -3.41
CA VAL A 96 1.82 2.56 -4.22
C VAL A 96 1.96 2.06 -5.66
N VAL A 97 2.36 0.80 -5.83
CA VAL A 97 2.55 0.19 -7.16
C VAL A 97 1.21 -0.04 -7.87
N VAL A 98 0.18 -0.44 -7.12
CA VAL A 98 -1.18 -0.61 -7.68
C VAL A 98 -1.72 0.71 -8.22
N ARG A 99 -1.52 1.82 -7.51
CA ARG A 99 -1.90 3.16 -8.01
C ARG A 99 -1.20 3.51 -9.32
N LEU A 100 0.09 3.19 -9.46
CA LEU A 100 0.81 3.40 -10.72
C LEU A 100 0.16 2.67 -11.89
N ASN A 101 -0.14 1.38 -11.70
CA ASN A 101 -0.72 0.55 -12.76
C ASN A 101 -2.20 0.87 -13.06
N ALA A 102 -2.87 1.57 -12.17
CA ALA A 102 -4.27 2.00 -12.32
C ALA A 102 -4.40 3.40 -12.94
N LEU A 103 -3.29 4.07 -13.26
CA LEU A 103 -3.34 5.37 -13.90
C LEU A 103 -4.00 5.26 -15.29
N PRO A 104 -5.00 6.12 -15.59
CA PRO A 104 -5.55 6.17 -16.94
C PRO A 104 -4.49 6.65 -17.94
N PRO A 105 -4.63 6.31 -19.23
CA PRO A 105 -3.75 6.88 -20.25
C PRO A 105 -3.70 8.41 -20.11
N PRO A 106 -2.52 9.02 -20.13
CA PRO A 106 -2.39 10.45 -19.92
C PRO A 106 -3.06 11.24 -21.03
N THR A 107 -3.89 12.21 -20.65
CA THR A 107 -4.44 13.21 -21.57
C THR A 107 -3.42 14.27 -21.96
N GLY A 108 -2.38 14.47 -21.11
CA GLY A 108 -1.22 15.33 -21.32
C GLY A 108 0.01 14.55 -21.77
N SER A 109 1.21 15.12 -21.52
CA SER A 109 2.48 14.49 -21.87
C SER A 109 2.76 13.29 -20.94
N VAL A 110 3.48 12.29 -21.49
CA VAL A 110 3.96 11.15 -20.69
C VAL A 110 4.97 11.65 -19.64
N ARG A 111 5.77 12.66 -19.98
CA ARG A 111 6.68 13.32 -19.06
C ARG A 111 5.97 13.84 -17.81
N ASP A 112 4.86 14.59 -17.97
CA ASP A 112 4.13 15.17 -16.83
C ASP A 112 3.57 14.09 -15.91
N LEU A 113 3.08 12.98 -16.48
CA LEU A 113 2.59 11.85 -15.70
C LEU A 113 3.71 11.18 -14.90
N VAL A 114 4.87 10.93 -15.53
CA VAL A 114 6.04 10.33 -14.87
C VAL A 114 6.55 11.26 -13.76
N GLU A 115 6.65 12.56 -14.03
CA GLU A 115 7.10 13.55 -13.05
C GLU A 115 6.15 13.63 -11.84
N ALA A 116 4.85 13.70 -12.08
CA ALA A 116 3.86 13.73 -11.00
C ALA A 116 3.92 12.45 -10.14
N PHE A 117 4.02 11.30 -10.78
CA PHE A 117 4.14 10.01 -10.07
C PHE A 117 5.44 9.93 -9.27
N ALA A 118 6.58 10.25 -9.88
CA ALA A 118 7.88 10.17 -9.23
C ALA A 118 8.01 11.18 -8.08
N SER A 119 7.53 12.42 -8.26
CA SER A 119 7.50 13.43 -7.20
C SER A 119 6.62 12.99 -6.03
N ASN A 120 5.47 12.37 -6.31
CA ASN A 120 4.62 11.82 -5.26
C ASN A 120 5.30 10.65 -4.53
N PHE A 121 5.95 9.74 -5.29
CA PHE A 121 6.71 8.64 -4.72
C PHE A 121 7.81 9.14 -3.79
N LEU A 122 8.61 10.14 -4.22
CA LEU A 122 9.65 10.73 -3.38
C LEU A 122 9.08 11.28 -2.07
N ARG A 123 7.96 12.02 -2.12
CA ARG A 123 7.31 12.55 -0.91
C ARG A 123 6.79 11.45 0.01
N GLU A 124 6.27 10.36 -0.55
CA GLU A 124 5.72 9.25 0.24
C GLU A 124 6.79 8.32 0.83
N VAL A 125 8.00 8.34 0.28
CA VAL A 125 9.06 7.39 0.64
C VAL A 125 10.23 8.06 1.36
N ILE A 126 10.74 9.20 0.86
CA ILE A 126 11.92 9.84 1.46
C ILE A 126 11.59 10.39 2.85
N GLY A 127 12.42 10.02 3.84
CA GLY A 127 12.26 10.45 5.23
C GLY A 127 11.03 9.83 5.93
N THR A 128 10.45 8.79 5.36
CA THR A 128 9.28 8.10 5.91
C THR A 128 9.58 6.64 6.26
N ARG A 129 8.70 6.01 7.02
CA ARG A 129 8.77 4.57 7.35
C ARG A 129 8.77 3.67 6.10
N ARG A 130 8.20 4.11 4.97
CA ARG A 130 8.28 3.36 3.70
C ARG A 130 9.71 3.32 3.16
N GLY A 131 10.43 4.43 3.24
CA GLY A 131 11.86 4.48 2.88
C GLY A 131 12.69 3.57 3.77
N ASP A 132 12.37 3.50 5.07
CA ASP A 132 13.04 2.59 6.01
C ASP A 132 12.82 1.13 5.62
N LEU A 133 11.61 0.77 5.18
CA LEU A 133 11.31 -0.58 4.71
C LEU A 133 12.06 -0.91 3.41
N VAL A 134 12.15 0.03 2.46
CA VAL A 134 12.93 -0.16 1.22
C VAL A 134 14.41 -0.39 1.56
N ARG A 135 14.97 0.39 2.49
CA ARG A 135 16.35 0.19 2.95
C ARG A 135 16.56 -1.17 3.61
N LEU A 136 15.61 -1.60 4.43
CA LEU A 136 15.67 -2.92 5.06
C LEU A 136 15.73 -4.02 4.01
N ILE A 137 14.91 -3.93 2.96
CA ILE A 137 14.91 -4.90 1.86
C ILE A 137 16.25 -4.90 1.12
N VAL A 138 16.82 -3.72 0.83
CA VAL A 138 18.12 -3.60 0.17
C VAL A 138 19.24 -4.21 1.03
N ALA A 139 19.21 -3.99 2.34
CA ALA A 139 20.23 -4.46 3.26
C ALA A 139 20.15 -5.97 3.56
N GLU A 140 18.94 -6.50 3.73
CA GLU A 140 18.71 -7.86 4.22
C GLU A 140 18.31 -8.84 3.12
N GLY A 141 17.80 -8.36 1.99
CA GLY A 141 17.31 -9.20 0.88
C GLY A 141 18.32 -10.24 0.39
N PRO A 142 19.62 -9.93 0.21
CA PRO A 142 20.62 -10.90 -0.18
C PRO A 142 20.80 -12.08 0.79
N ARG A 143 20.50 -11.86 2.08
CA ARG A 143 20.59 -12.87 3.14
C ARG A 143 19.32 -13.70 3.29
N PHE A 144 18.17 -13.16 2.85
CA PHE A 144 16.85 -13.77 2.99
C PHE A 144 16.16 -13.82 1.62
N PRO A 145 16.49 -14.83 0.76
CA PRO A 145 15.95 -14.94 -0.59
C PRO A 145 14.41 -14.94 -0.65
N SER A 146 13.72 -15.57 0.32
CA SER A 146 12.26 -15.56 0.40
C SER A 146 11.67 -14.16 0.48
N VAL A 147 12.34 -13.25 1.22
CA VAL A 147 11.94 -11.84 1.36
C VAL A 147 12.13 -11.09 0.04
N SER A 148 13.31 -11.24 -0.61
CA SER A 148 13.59 -10.58 -1.87
C SER A 148 12.73 -11.11 -3.02
N ASP A 149 12.47 -12.43 -3.09
CA ASP A 149 11.61 -13.04 -4.10
C ASP A 149 10.17 -12.57 -3.99
N PHE A 150 9.64 -12.49 -2.75
CA PHE A 150 8.32 -11.94 -2.51
C PHE A 150 8.25 -10.46 -2.95
N TYR A 151 9.21 -9.64 -2.52
CA TYR A 151 9.26 -8.23 -2.87
C TYR A 151 9.39 -8.02 -4.39
N TYR A 152 10.24 -8.82 -5.04
CA TYR A 152 10.35 -8.79 -6.50
C TYR A 152 9.02 -9.07 -7.18
N ARG A 153 8.33 -10.14 -6.79
CA ARG A 153 7.06 -10.55 -7.40
C ARG A 153 5.95 -9.52 -7.18
N GLU A 154 5.79 -9.04 -5.94
CA GLU A 154 4.64 -8.19 -5.59
C GLU A 154 4.86 -6.70 -5.87
N VAL A 155 6.11 -6.25 -5.89
CA VAL A 155 6.43 -4.82 -6.01
C VAL A 155 7.21 -4.54 -7.30
N VAL A 156 8.42 -5.14 -7.43
CA VAL A 156 9.35 -4.76 -8.48
C VAL A 156 8.82 -5.12 -9.86
N SER A 157 8.38 -6.38 -10.07
CA SER A 157 7.90 -6.84 -11.38
C SER A 157 6.67 -6.05 -11.85
N ARG A 158 5.73 -5.77 -10.93
CA ARG A 158 4.54 -4.98 -11.24
C ARG A 158 4.89 -3.52 -11.54
N GLY A 159 5.78 -2.93 -10.76
CA GLY A 159 6.26 -1.56 -11.00
C GLY A 159 6.97 -1.43 -12.33
N MET A 160 7.85 -2.38 -12.66
CA MET A 160 8.59 -2.39 -13.94
C MET A 160 7.64 -2.57 -15.15
N THR A 161 6.58 -3.34 -15.01
CA THR A 161 5.56 -3.48 -16.06
C THR A 161 4.88 -2.12 -16.35
N GLY A 162 4.44 -1.41 -15.32
CA GLY A 162 3.84 -0.07 -15.47
C GLY A 162 4.83 0.95 -16.06
N MET A 163 6.08 0.96 -15.59
CA MET A 163 7.10 1.86 -16.12
C MET A 163 7.42 1.57 -17.59
N ARG A 164 7.51 0.31 -17.97
CA ARG A 164 7.72 -0.06 -19.37
C ARG A 164 6.59 0.44 -20.26
N ALA A 165 5.33 0.26 -19.85
CA ALA A 165 4.18 0.75 -20.61
C ALA A 165 4.21 2.27 -20.81
N LEU A 166 4.62 3.04 -19.78
CA LEU A 166 4.79 4.49 -19.89
C LEU A 166 5.92 4.87 -20.87
N ILE A 167 7.04 4.15 -20.81
CA ILE A 167 8.16 4.38 -21.75
C ILE A 167 7.73 4.08 -23.19
N GLU A 168 7.07 2.95 -23.43
CA GLU A 168 6.56 2.57 -24.76
C GLU A 168 5.57 3.60 -25.31
N LEU A 169 4.68 4.12 -24.46
CA LEU A 169 3.78 5.21 -24.84
C LEU A 169 4.55 6.50 -25.19
N GLY A 170 5.57 6.87 -24.39
CA GLY A 170 6.41 8.03 -24.67
C GLY A 170 7.18 7.89 -25.99
N ILE A 171 7.68 6.70 -26.31
CA ILE A 171 8.32 6.40 -27.58
C ILE A 171 7.33 6.52 -28.74
N ALA A 172 6.12 5.94 -28.59
CA ALA A 172 5.07 5.99 -29.61
C ALA A 172 4.59 7.42 -29.90
N ARG A 173 4.60 8.30 -28.89
CA ARG A 173 4.25 9.73 -29.02
C ARG A 173 5.43 10.62 -29.49
N GLY A 174 6.64 10.05 -29.61
CA GLY A 174 7.84 10.82 -29.93
C GLY A 174 8.39 11.68 -28.80
N GLU A 175 7.88 11.50 -27.57
CA GLU A 175 8.36 12.19 -26.37
C GLU A 175 9.70 11.60 -25.86
N ILE A 176 9.94 10.32 -26.10
CA ILE A 176 11.18 9.60 -25.77
C ILE A 176 11.88 9.19 -27.08
N ARG A 177 13.11 9.66 -27.25
CA ARG A 177 13.90 9.35 -28.47
C ARG A 177 14.62 8.01 -28.40
N GLU A 178 15.11 7.65 -27.19
CA GLU A 178 15.88 6.41 -27.00
C GLU A 178 14.95 5.20 -26.89
N LYS A 179 14.81 4.46 -27.99
CA LYS A 179 13.90 3.30 -28.09
C LYS A 179 14.32 2.12 -27.19
N ASN A 180 15.62 1.99 -26.89
CA ASN A 180 16.11 0.92 -26.02
C ASN A 180 15.74 1.13 -24.55
N LEU A 181 15.27 2.33 -24.17
CA LEU A 181 14.87 2.61 -22.79
C LEU A 181 13.77 1.64 -22.30
N ALA A 182 12.86 1.20 -23.17
CA ALA A 182 11.84 0.22 -22.83
C ALA A 182 12.39 -1.14 -22.36
N ARG A 183 13.63 -1.48 -22.73
CA ARG A 183 14.32 -2.70 -22.26
C ARG A 183 14.85 -2.56 -20.84
N TYR A 184 15.04 -1.31 -20.38
CA TYR A 184 15.65 -0.98 -19.09
C TYR A 184 14.80 0.02 -18.32
N PRO A 185 13.54 -0.32 -17.95
CA PRO A 185 12.65 0.58 -17.21
C PRO A 185 13.23 1.01 -15.85
N GLN A 186 14.23 0.27 -15.34
CA GLN A 186 14.98 0.59 -14.13
C GLN A 186 15.64 1.97 -14.23
N ILE A 187 16.04 2.42 -15.41
CA ILE A 187 16.66 3.74 -15.62
C ILE A 187 15.69 4.83 -15.19
N LEU A 188 14.39 4.72 -15.49
CA LEU A 188 13.39 5.71 -15.10
C LEU A 188 13.20 5.79 -13.59
N VAL A 189 13.39 4.67 -12.88
CA VAL A 189 13.20 4.56 -11.42
C VAL A 189 14.47 4.84 -10.63
N ALA A 190 15.64 4.79 -11.29
CA ALA A 190 16.96 4.87 -10.65
C ALA A 190 17.12 6.07 -9.69
N PRO A 191 16.74 7.32 -10.03
CA PRO A 191 16.92 8.44 -9.13
C PRO A 191 16.11 8.32 -7.86
N ALA A 192 14.92 7.71 -7.89
CA ALA A 192 14.10 7.50 -6.70
C ALA A 192 14.77 6.52 -5.71
N ILE A 193 15.32 5.43 -6.20
CA ILE A 193 16.05 4.45 -5.36
C ILE A 193 17.35 5.06 -4.84
N LEU A 194 18.10 5.76 -5.70
CA LEU A 194 19.31 6.46 -5.29
C LEU A 194 19.00 7.46 -4.17
N ALA A 195 17.94 8.25 -4.30
CA ALA A 195 17.55 9.23 -3.28
C ALA A 195 17.25 8.58 -1.92
N VAL A 196 16.57 7.43 -1.89
CA VAL A 196 16.31 6.70 -0.64
C VAL A 196 17.60 6.24 0.03
N ILE A 197 18.53 5.69 -0.74
CA ILE A 197 19.83 5.23 -0.24
C ILE A 197 20.68 6.41 0.22
N TRP A 198 20.79 7.45 -0.61
CA TRP A 198 21.56 8.65 -0.30
C TRP A 198 21.09 9.33 0.96
N GLN A 199 19.79 9.55 1.09
CA GLN A 199 19.19 10.17 2.27
C GLN A 199 19.53 9.39 3.53
N SER A 200 19.57 8.06 3.46
CA SER A 200 19.85 7.25 4.65
C SER A 200 21.31 7.23 5.08
N LEU A 201 22.23 7.26 4.11
CA LEU A 201 23.64 7.07 4.37
C LEU A 201 24.43 8.38 4.44
N PHE A 202 24.07 9.35 3.58
CA PHE A 202 24.94 10.50 3.29
C PHE A 202 24.30 11.84 3.55
N ALA A 203 22.98 11.93 3.87
CA ALA A 203 22.28 13.22 4.02
C ALA A 203 22.96 14.18 5.02
N ARG A 204 23.53 13.65 6.09
CA ARG A 204 24.26 14.45 7.10
C ARG A 204 25.58 15.05 6.58
N HIS A 205 26.15 14.49 5.50
CA HIS A 205 27.43 14.93 4.92
C HIS A 205 27.21 15.72 3.63
N ALA A 206 26.28 15.25 2.79
CA ALA A 206 25.96 15.82 1.50
C ALA A 206 24.45 15.73 1.29
N PRO A 207 23.66 16.74 1.71
CA PRO A 207 22.22 16.77 1.44
C PRO A 207 21.95 16.70 -0.06
N LEU A 208 20.96 15.89 -0.45
CA LEU A 208 20.52 15.73 -1.83
C LEU A 208 19.13 16.31 -2.01
N ASP A 209 18.99 17.26 -2.94
CA ASP A 209 17.69 17.67 -3.45
C ASP A 209 17.18 16.62 -4.44
N ALA A 210 16.38 15.70 -3.93
CA ALA A 210 15.85 14.60 -4.72
C ALA A 210 14.86 15.04 -5.80
N GLN A 211 14.15 16.17 -5.58
CA GLN A 211 13.21 16.71 -6.58
C GLN A 211 13.97 17.33 -7.74
N GLU A 212 15.02 18.10 -7.45
CA GLU A 212 15.86 18.67 -8.49
C GLU A 212 16.62 17.59 -9.27
N MET A 213 17.17 16.59 -8.59
CA MET A 213 17.79 15.45 -9.25
C MET A 213 16.82 14.73 -10.18
N LEU A 214 15.56 14.54 -9.74
CA LEU A 214 14.53 13.94 -10.59
C LEU A 214 14.25 14.80 -11.82
N ARG A 215 14.13 16.11 -11.67
CA ARG A 215 13.90 17.05 -12.77
C ARG A 215 15.02 16.93 -13.84
N VAL A 216 16.27 16.99 -13.40
CA VAL A 216 17.43 16.83 -14.28
C VAL A 216 17.40 15.47 -15.00
N HIS A 217 17.07 14.41 -14.28
CA HIS A 217 16.97 13.08 -14.88
C HIS A 217 15.87 13.00 -15.95
N LEU A 218 14.72 13.63 -15.72
CA LEU A 218 13.65 13.66 -16.72
C LEU A 218 14.02 14.53 -17.93
N ASP A 219 14.77 15.61 -17.73
CA ASP A 219 15.31 16.41 -18.85
C ASP A 219 16.23 15.58 -19.75
N LEU A 220 17.06 14.69 -19.18
CA LEU A 220 17.92 13.80 -19.95
C LEU A 220 17.12 12.77 -20.77
N ILE A 221 15.96 12.32 -20.28
CA ILE A 221 15.14 11.29 -20.95
C ILE A 221 14.20 11.92 -22.00
N PHE A 222 13.49 13.00 -21.62
CA PHE A 222 12.43 13.59 -22.42
C PHE A 222 12.87 14.85 -23.21
N GLY A 223 14.06 15.39 -22.89
CA GLY A 223 14.51 16.72 -23.33
C GLY A 223 14.03 17.82 -22.37
N GLU A 224 14.67 18.98 -22.47
CA GLU A 224 14.29 20.15 -21.66
C GLU A 224 12.85 20.58 -21.94
N ARG A 225 12.14 21.06 -20.90
CA ARG A 225 10.84 21.70 -21.10
C ARG A 225 11.01 22.96 -21.95
N ARG A 226 10.38 22.98 -23.11
CA ARG A 226 10.26 24.23 -23.86
C ARG A 226 9.37 25.18 -23.03
N THR A 227 9.98 26.22 -22.48
CA THR A 227 9.26 27.34 -21.90
C THR A 227 8.49 28.02 -23.05
N THR A 228 7.18 27.89 -23.04
CA THR A 228 6.27 28.59 -23.95
C THR A 228 5.93 29.93 -23.35
#